data_ceced5702ab0941af9dd5613b1f999ee
#
_entry.id   ceced5702ab0941af9dd5613b1f999ee
#
_cell.length_a   1.000
_cell.length_b   1.000
_cell.length_c   1.000
_cell.angle_alpha   90.00
_cell.angle_beta   90.00
_cell.angle_gamma   90.00
#
_symmetry.space_group_name_H-M   'P 1'
#
loop_
_entity.id
_entity.type
_entity.pdbx_description
1 polymer ?
#
loop_
_entity_poly.entity_id
_entity_poly.type
_entity_poly.pdbx_seq_one_letter_code
_entity_poly.pdbx_strand_id
1 'polypeptide(L)'
;LEVAYATDGTRSVVQVETLATDDSRGPALEPGSVVVVSGGARGGTASSVAKLAEKWKVKLALLGRSKLAEWPEGVPLTTDPVQITGALASSAKALGERVDFSAIQKQAQSLAGSAEVRMSLAELDARGIEAIYLTADVTSLEQVEAALDQIRETWGSIDGIVHGAGVLRDKSIADMTPDRVAEVFGPKVGGLGVLLEATQ
;
A
#
# COMPACT_ATOMS: atom_id res chain seq x y z
N LEU A 1 -1.56 -3.61 -28.85
CA LEU A 1 -2.00 -5.00 -29.03
C LEU A 1 -1.08 -5.89 -28.21
N GLU A 2 -1.60 -6.55 -27.17
CA GLU A 2 -0.82 -7.52 -26.39
C GLU A 2 -0.78 -8.85 -27.13
N VAL A 3 0.41 -9.42 -27.23
CA VAL A 3 0.66 -10.68 -27.93
C VAL A 3 1.46 -11.59 -27.02
N ALA A 4 1.03 -12.83 -26.88
CA ALA A 4 1.78 -13.87 -26.19
C ALA A 4 2.21 -14.96 -27.18
N TYR A 5 3.38 -15.55 -26.94
CA TYR A 5 3.89 -16.70 -27.66
C TYR A 5 4.07 -17.86 -26.67
N ALA A 6 3.47 -18.99 -26.98
CA ALA A 6 3.70 -20.22 -26.23
C ALA A 6 5.03 -20.86 -26.65
N THR A 7 5.50 -21.84 -25.88
CA THR A 7 6.76 -22.55 -26.15
C THR A 7 6.78 -23.32 -27.47
N ASP A 8 5.61 -23.66 -28.01
CA ASP A 8 5.42 -24.30 -29.31
C ASP A 8 5.37 -23.30 -30.49
N GLY A 9 5.54 -21.99 -30.22
CA GLY A 9 5.47 -20.93 -31.20
C GLY A 9 4.06 -20.43 -31.50
N THR A 10 3.04 -20.96 -30.86
CA THR A 10 1.66 -20.48 -31.03
C THR A 10 1.55 -19.01 -30.56
N ARG A 11 1.02 -18.17 -31.45
CA ARG A 11 0.78 -16.75 -31.19
C ARG A 11 -0.67 -16.55 -30.72
N SER A 12 -0.82 -15.96 -29.55
CA SER A 12 -2.12 -15.60 -28.97
C SER A 12 -2.25 -14.09 -28.83
N VAL A 13 -3.47 -13.59 -28.88
CA VAL A 13 -3.80 -12.18 -28.61
C VAL A 13 -4.87 -12.13 -27.53
N VAL A 14 -4.80 -11.09 -26.70
CA VAL A 14 -5.83 -10.85 -25.68
C VAL A 14 -7.07 -10.30 -26.38
N GLN A 15 -8.22 -10.91 -26.10
CA GLN A 15 -9.54 -10.42 -26.52
C GLN A 15 -10.36 -10.13 -25.27
N VAL A 16 -11.18 -9.06 -25.35
CA VAL A 16 -12.14 -8.73 -24.31
C VAL A 16 -13.48 -9.35 -24.69
N GLU A 17 -13.97 -10.23 -23.82
CA GLU A 17 -15.29 -10.84 -23.97
C GLU A 17 -16.22 -10.37 -22.85
N THR A 18 -17.48 -10.20 -23.18
CA THR A 18 -18.51 -9.91 -22.16
C THR A 18 -18.90 -11.23 -21.52
N LEU A 19 -18.58 -11.38 -20.23
CA LEU A 19 -19.05 -12.51 -19.43
C LEU A 19 -20.36 -12.14 -18.73
N ALA A 20 -21.30 -13.07 -18.73
CA ALA A 20 -22.46 -12.98 -17.86
C ALA A 20 -21.98 -13.12 -16.40
N THR A 21 -22.35 -12.19 -15.53
CA THR A 21 -22.09 -12.29 -14.10
C THR A 21 -23.00 -13.36 -13.50
N ASP A 22 -22.42 -14.30 -12.78
CA ASP A 22 -23.19 -15.27 -11.98
C ASP A 22 -23.46 -14.64 -10.61
N ASP A 23 -24.60 -13.99 -10.48
CA ASP A 23 -25.06 -13.37 -9.22
C ASP A 23 -25.64 -14.40 -8.23
N SER A 24 -25.60 -15.71 -8.55
CA SER A 24 -26.09 -16.79 -7.69
C SER A 24 -25.17 -17.05 -6.48
N ARG A 25 -23.93 -16.57 -6.51
CA ARG A 25 -23.04 -16.63 -5.36
C ARG A 25 -23.35 -15.47 -4.44
N GLY A 26 -23.68 -15.77 -3.19
CA GLY A 26 -23.82 -14.78 -2.13
C GLY A 26 -22.55 -13.93 -1.97
N PRO A 27 -22.59 -12.85 -1.18
CA PRO A 27 -21.42 -12.03 -0.93
C PRO A 27 -20.28 -12.85 -0.35
N ALA A 28 -19.09 -12.69 -0.90
CA ALA A 28 -17.88 -13.37 -0.39
C ALA A 28 -17.43 -12.82 0.99
N LEU A 29 -17.95 -11.65 1.37
CA LEU A 29 -17.62 -10.94 2.61
C LEU A 29 -18.92 -10.50 3.30
N GLU A 30 -18.98 -10.69 4.61
CA GLU A 30 -20.08 -10.24 5.47
C GLU A 30 -19.76 -8.90 6.11
N PRO A 31 -20.76 -8.11 6.56
CA PRO A 31 -20.52 -6.92 7.35
C PRO A 31 -19.65 -7.23 8.58
N GLY A 32 -18.57 -6.47 8.75
CA GLY A 32 -17.59 -6.69 9.81
C GLY A 32 -16.41 -7.60 9.44
N SER A 33 -16.45 -8.25 8.27
CA SER A 33 -15.30 -9.01 7.74
C SER A 33 -14.04 -8.16 7.70
N VAL A 34 -12.89 -8.79 7.97
CA VAL A 34 -11.59 -8.15 8.01
C VAL A 34 -10.84 -8.39 6.70
N VAL A 35 -10.51 -7.32 6.00
CA VAL A 35 -9.77 -7.36 4.73
C VAL A 35 -8.38 -6.76 4.90
N VAL A 36 -7.36 -7.58 4.69
CA VAL A 36 -5.96 -7.14 4.65
C VAL A 36 -5.66 -6.52 3.27
N VAL A 37 -5.10 -5.33 3.27
CA VAL A 37 -4.83 -4.58 2.03
C VAL A 37 -3.37 -4.17 1.97
N SER A 38 -2.59 -4.79 1.12
CA SER A 38 -1.22 -4.34 0.88
C SER A 38 -1.19 -3.17 -0.11
N GLY A 39 -0.43 -2.12 0.21
CA GLY A 39 -0.35 -0.93 -0.63
C GLY A 39 -1.65 -0.11 -0.67
N GLY A 40 -2.57 -0.34 0.27
CA GLY A 40 -3.90 0.26 0.32
C GLY A 40 -3.98 1.67 0.92
N ALA A 41 -2.88 2.21 1.41
CA ALA A 41 -2.88 3.53 2.05
C ALA A 41 -2.72 4.71 1.05
N ARG A 42 -2.64 4.45 -0.26
CA ARG A 42 -2.36 5.47 -1.28
C ARG A 42 -2.97 5.12 -2.65
N GLY A 43 -3.18 6.17 -3.45
CA GLY A 43 -3.50 6.06 -4.87
C GLY A 43 -4.77 5.29 -5.19
N GLY A 44 -4.77 4.60 -6.33
CA GLY A 44 -5.93 3.87 -6.84
C GLY A 44 -6.41 2.74 -5.92
N THR A 45 -5.47 2.04 -5.26
CA THR A 45 -5.82 0.97 -4.31
C THR A 45 -6.61 1.53 -3.13
N ALA A 46 -6.18 2.66 -2.53
CA ALA A 46 -6.90 3.31 -1.43
C ALA A 46 -8.35 3.65 -1.82
N SER A 47 -8.55 4.28 -2.98
CA SER A 47 -9.88 4.63 -3.47
C SER A 47 -10.76 3.41 -3.75
N SER A 48 -10.16 2.33 -4.27
CA SER A 48 -10.90 1.10 -4.60
C SER A 48 -11.35 0.36 -3.33
N VAL A 49 -10.46 0.21 -2.34
CA VAL A 49 -10.79 -0.50 -1.09
C VAL A 49 -11.72 0.31 -0.20
N ALA A 50 -11.68 1.65 -0.26
CA ALA A 50 -12.66 2.49 0.42
C ALA A 50 -14.07 2.23 -0.11
N LYS A 51 -14.27 2.15 -1.43
CA LYS A 51 -15.56 1.80 -2.04
C LYS A 51 -16.01 0.37 -1.72
N LEU A 52 -15.05 -0.57 -1.70
CA LEU A 52 -15.33 -1.94 -1.28
C LEU A 52 -15.86 -1.95 0.16
N ALA A 53 -15.15 -1.26 1.07
CA ALA A 53 -15.54 -1.21 2.48
C ALA A 53 -16.88 -0.49 2.71
N GLU A 54 -17.17 0.59 1.98
CA GLU A 54 -18.48 1.24 2.01
C GLU A 54 -19.60 0.29 1.60
N LYS A 55 -19.39 -0.46 0.50
CA LYS A 55 -20.40 -1.36 -0.06
C LYS A 55 -20.67 -2.56 0.84
N TRP A 56 -19.62 -3.17 1.39
CA TRP A 56 -19.72 -4.47 2.07
C TRP A 56 -19.57 -4.37 3.59
N LYS A 57 -19.36 -3.13 4.09
CA LYS A 57 -19.23 -2.84 5.54
C LYS A 57 -18.10 -3.63 6.20
N VAL A 58 -16.99 -3.79 5.50
CA VAL A 58 -15.80 -4.49 5.99
C VAL A 58 -14.84 -3.56 6.68
N LYS A 59 -13.99 -4.13 7.54
CA LYS A 59 -12.85 -3.45 8.19
C LYS A 59 -11.62 -3.57 7.32
N LEU A 60 -10.75 -2.57 7.31
CA LEU A 60 -9.55 -2.54 6.48
C LEU A 60 -8.28 -2.55 7.31
N ALA A 61 -7.45 -3.58 7.16
CA ALA A 61 -6.09 -3.61 7.70
C ALA A 61 -5.09 -3.27 6.59
N LEU A 62 -4.60 -2.04 6.58
CA LEU A 62 -3.72 -1.53 5.55
C LEU A 62 -2.26 -1.86 5.88
N LEU A 63 -1.57 -2.56 4.98
CA LEU A 63 -0.15 -2.85 5.10
C LEU A 63 0.67 -1.97 4.16
N GLY A 64 1.75 -1.39 4.65
CA GLY A 64 2.67 -0.61 3.84
C GLY A 64 4.01 -0.36 4.51
N ARG A 65 5.00 0.09 3.74
CA ARG A 65 6.38 0.27 4.23
C ARG A 65 6.62 1.60 4.94
N SER A 66 5.73 2.58 4.77
CA SER A 66 5.89 3.89 5.40
C SER A 66 5.67 3.78 6.91
N LYS A 67 6.65 4.18 7.70
CA LYS A 67 6.46 4.26 9.15
C LYS A 67 5.58 5.47 9.48
N LEU A 68 4.62 5.28 10.39
CA LEU A 68 3.90 6.39 11.00
C LEU A 68 4.81 7.06 12.04
N ALA A 69 5.65 7.98 11.57
CA ALA A 69 6.52 8.76 12.44
C ALA A 69 5.70 9.71 13.33
N GLU A 70 6.21 10.05 14.51
CA GLU A 70 5.68 11.17 15.27
C GLU A 70 5.73 12.44 14.41
N TRP A 71 4.64 13.23 14.45
CA TRP A 71 4.59 14.44 13.63
C TRP A 71 5.27 15.59 14.38
N PRO A 72 6.30 16.23 13.78
CA PRO A 72 7.02 17.30 14.45
C PRO A 72 6.12 18.51 14.71
N GLU A 73 6.26 19.11 15.89
CA GLU A 73 5.52 20.31 16.25
C GLU A 73 5.88 21.48 15.31
N GLY A 74 4.88 22.26 14.92
CA GLY A 74 5.03 23.40 14.01
C GLY A 74 5.22 23.04 12.52
N VAL A 75 5.27 21.74 12.17
CA VAL A 75 5.31 21.32 10.76
C VAL A 75 3.88 21.08 10.26
N PRO A 76 3.46 21.71 9.15
CA PRO A 76 2.10 21.50 8.60
C PRO A 76 1.91 20.06 8.13
N LEU A 77 0.75 19.47 8.40
CA LEU A 77 0.40 18.16 7.88
C LEU A 77 0.11 18.27 6.38
N THR A 78 1.08 17.91 5.57
CA THR A 78 1.01 17.97 4.10
C THR A 78 1.78 16.81 3.48
N THR A 79 1.41 16.44 2.27
CA THR A 79 2.12 15.44 1.45
C THR A 79 3.21 16.06 0.58
N ASP A 80 3.35 17.37 0.60
CA ASP A 80 4.37 18.10 -0.15
C ASP A 80 5.72 18.12 0.60
N PRO A 81 6.71 17.35 0.15
CA PRO A 81 8.01 17.30 0.84
C PRO A 81 8.76 18.64 0.81
N VAL A 82 8.44 19.54 -0.13
CA VAL A 82 9.08 20.87 -0.20
C VAL A 82 8.60 21.74 0.96
N GLN A 83 7.30 21.75 1.23
CA GLN A 83 6.74 22.48 2.37
C GLN A 83 7.25 21.92 3.71
N ILE A 84 7.31 20.58 3.85
CA ILE A 84 7.85 19.93 5.04
C ILE A 84 9.33 20.30 5.22
N THR A 85 10.14 20.24 4.17
CA THR A 85 11.55 20.62 4.20
C THR A 85 11.73 22.07 4.68
N GLY A 86 10.93 23.00 4.15
CA GLY A 86 10.97 24.40 4.54
C GLY A 86 10.63 24.61 6.02
N ALA A 87 9.60 23.92 6.52
CA ALA A 87 9.21 24.00 7.92
C ALA A 87 10.29 23.42 8.86
N LEU A 88 10.82 22.23 8.55
CA LEU A 88 11.89 21.61 9.32
C LEU A 88 13.16 22.45 9.35
N ALA A 89 13.58 23.02 8.22
CA ALA A 89 14.75 23.89 8.15
C ALA A 89 14.55 25.18 8.97
N SER A 90 13.33 25.73 8.95
CA SER A 90 12.99 26.92 9.75
C SER A 90 13.03 26.63 11.25
N SER A 91 12.49 25.48 11.67
CA SER A 91 12.52 25.03 13.07
C SER A 91 13.96 24.80 13.56
N ALA A 92 14.79 24.08 12.78
CA ALA A 92 16.20 23.86 13.12
C ALA A 92 16.97 25.18 13.27
N LYS A 93 16.73 26.13 12.36
CA LYS A 93 17.34 27.47 12.42
C LYS A 93 16.89 28.27 13.65
N ALA A 94 15.62 28.19 14.03
CA ALA A 94 15.10 28.87 15.22
C ALA A 94 15.71 28.31 16.52
N LEU A 95 16.06 27.01 16.54
CA LEU A 95 16.73 26.34 17.65
C LEU A 95 18.26 26.56 17.66
N GLY A 96 18.80 27.24 16.66
CA GLY A 96 20.25 27.45 16.51
C GLY A 96 21.02 26.22 16.09
N GLU A 97 20.34 25.22 15.57
CA GLU A 97 20.95 23.97 15.11
C GLU A 97 21.59 24.12 13.73
N ARG A 98 22.61 23.31 13.47
CA ARG A 98 23.24 23.27 12.15
C ARG A 98 22.30 22.55 11.17
N VAL A 99 21.87 23.23 10.12
CA VAL A 99 20.98 22.69 9.11
C VAL A 99 21.74 21.74 8.19
N ASP A 100 21.44 20.43 8.27
CA ASP A 100 21.83 19.42 7.29
C ASP A 100 20.67 19.21 6.31
N PHE A 101 20.78 19.84 5.14
CA PHE A 101 19.73 19.77 4.12
C PHE A 101 19.48 18.32 3.61
N SER A 102 20.50 17.48 3.54
CA SER A 102 20.34 16.09 3.10
C SER A 102 19.53 15.27 4.10
N ALA A 103 19.82 15.42 5.38
CA ALA A 103 19.07 14.79 6.46
C ALA A 103 17.61 15.28 6.51
N ILE A 104 17.43 16.61 6.40
CA ILE A 104 16.09 17.23 6.39
C ILE A 104 15.27 16.77 5.18
N GLN A 105 15.85 16.67 3.98
CA GLN A 105 15.14 16.14 2.81
C GLN A 105 14.69 14.69 2.98
N LYS A 106 15.55 13.83 3.53
CA LYS A 106 15.17 12.44 3.85
C LYS A 106 14.04 12.38 4.86
N GLN A 107 14.11 13.20 5.91
CA GLN A 107 13.07 13.29 6.93
C GLN A 107 11.75 13.80 6.31
N ALA A 108 11.80 14.83 5.48
CA ALA A 108 10.64 15.37 4.80
C ALA A 108 9.96 14.36 3.88
N GLN A 109 10.72 13.54 3.13
CA GLN A 109 10.17 12.47 2.32
C GLN A 109 9.49 11.38 3.17
N SER A 110 10.10 11.01 4.31
CA SER A 110 9.50 10.06 5.25
C SER A 110 8.21 10.60 5.85
N LEU A 111 8.19 11.87 6.26
CA LEU A 111 7.01 12.55 6.78
C LEU A 111 5.92 12.68 5.73
N ALA A 112 6.26 13.01 4.47
CA ALA A 112 5.28 13.05 3.38
C ALA A 112 4.57 11.72 3.19
N GLY A 113 5.32 10.59 3.22
CA GLY A 113 4.74 9.25 3.19
C GLY A 113 3.86 8.94 4.40
N SER A 114 4.26 9.41 5.59
CA SER A 114 3.45 9.29 6.82
C SER A 114 2.18 10.15 6.75
N ALA A 115 2.25 11.34 6.16
CA ALA A 115 1.09 12.22 5.97
C ALA A 115 0.06 11.59 5.03
N GLU A 116 0.49 10.98 3.92
CA GLU A 116 -0.42 10.27 3.00
C GLU A 116 -1.22 9.18 3.74
N VAL A 117 -0.54 8.38 4.57
CA VAL A 117 -1.22 7.34 5.35
C VAL A 117 -2.20 7.94 6.35
N ARG A 118 -1.80 8.98 7.09
CA ARG A 118 -2.66 9.65 8.07
C ARG A 118 -3.91 10.25 7.42
N MET A 119 -3.74 10.90 6.26
CA MET A 119 -4.84 11.48 5.52
C MET A 119 -5.80 10.39 4.99
N SER A 120 -5.27 9.26 4.50
CA SER A 120 -6.09 8.12 4.08
C SER A 120 -6.89 7.53 5.24
N LEU A 121 -6.27 7.34 6.41
CA LEU A 121 -6.97 6.85 7.60
C LEU A 121 -8.07 7.83 8.04
N ALA A 122 -7.78 9.13 8.07
CA ALA A 122 -8.77 10.15 8.41
C ALA A 122 -9.93 10.20 7.39
N GLU A 123 -9.67 9.98 6.10
CA GLU A 123 -10.70 9.89 5.07
C GLU A 123 -11.59 8.65 5.26
N LEU A 124 -10.99 7.51 5.60
CA LEU A 124 -11.73 6.28 5.90
C LEU A 124 -12.61 6.45 7.14
N ASP A 125 -12.06 7.03 8.21
CA ASP A 125 -12.79 7.33 9.45
C ASP A 125 -13.98 8.29 9.20
N ALA A 126 -13.77 9.36 8.43
CA ALA A 126 -14.83 10.29 8.03
C ALA A 126 -15.97 9.62 7.23
N ARG A 127 -15.71 8.49 6.59
CA ARG A 127 -16.69 7.65 5.89
C ARG A 127 -17.31 6.56 6.79
N GLY A 128 -16.92 6.52 8.06
CA GLY A 128 -17.34 5.48 9.02
C GLY A 128 -16.76 4.11 8.73
N ILE A 129 -15.61 4.04 8.07
CA ILE A 129 -14.89 2.79 7.76
C ILE A 129 -13.84 2.56 8.85
N GLU A 130 -13.97 1.45 9.58
CA GLU A 130 -12.98 1.03 10.56
C GLU A 130 -11.71 0.56 9.84
N ALA A 131 -10.58 1.25 10.08
CA ALA A 131 -9.32 0.95 9.41
C ALA A 131 -8.13 1.10 10.36
N ILE A 132 -7.16 0.19 10.23
CA ILE A 132 -5.85 0.30 10.89
C ILE A 132 -4.73 0.26 9.84
N TYR A 133 -3.58 0.81 10.20
CA TYR A 133 -2.39 0.75 9.37
C TYR A 133 -1.25 0.10 10.14
N LEU A 134 -0.63 -0.89 9.52
CA LEU A 134 0.52 -1.60 10.06
C LEU A 134 1.71 -1.48 9.11
N THR A 135 2.88 -1.22 9.68
CA THR A 135 4.11 -1.12 8.90
C THR A 135 4.65 -2.51 8.63
N ALA A 136 4.63 -2.94 7.37
CA ALA A 136 5.21 -4.20 6.94
C ALA A 136 5.71 -4.11 5.48
N ASP A 137 6.85 -4.72 5.22
CA ASP A 137 7.28 -5.03 3.85
C ASP A 137 6.68 -6.36 3.45
N VAL A 138 5.82 -6.35 2.43
CA VAL A 138 5.12 -7.57 1.96
C VAL A 138 6.06 -8.64 1.43
N THR A 139 7.34 -8.32 1.18
CA THR A 139 8.35 -9.30 0.78
C THR A 139 9.03 -10.00 1.96
N SER A 140 8.73 -9.57 3.20
CA SER A 140 9.25 -10.17 4.44
C SER A 140 8.17 -10.95 5.15
N LEU A 141 8.30 -12.28 5.17
CA LEU A 141 7.35 -13.17 5.86
C LEU A 141 7.22 -12.78 7.34
N GLU A 142 8.34 -12.61 8.04
CA GLU A 142 8.37 -12.22 9.45
C GLU A 142 7.54 -10.93 9.74
N GLN A 143 7.71 -9.88 8.91
CA GLN A 143 6.99 -8.63 9.11
C GLN A 143 5.50 -8.78 8.80
N VAL A 144 5.16 -9.58 7.79
CA VAL A 144 3.76 -9.85 7.43
C VAL A 144 3.11 -10.66 8.53
N GLU A 145 3.71 -11.75 9.01
CA GLU A 145 3.19 -12.56 10.12
C GLU A 145 2.94 -11.70 11.37
N ALA A 146 3.93 -10.90 11.79
CA ALA A 146 3.77 -10.00 12.94
C ALA A 146 2.62 -9.00 12.76
N ALA A 147 2.42 -8.48 11.55
CA ALA A 147 1.29 -7.59 11.24
C ALA A 147 -0.05 -8.33 11.27
N LEU A 148 -0.11 -9.55 10.70
CA LEU A 148 -1.32 -10.36 10.71
C LEU A 148 -1.71 -10.80 12.12
N ASP A 149 -0.75 -11.09 12.98
CA ASP A 149 -1.01 -11.44 14.38
C ASP A 149 -1.62 -10.24 15.13
N GLN A 150 -1.12 -9.02 14.94
CA GLN A 150 -1.73 -7.81 15.50
C GLN A 150 -3.18 -7.61 14.99
N ILE A 151 -3.44 -7.92 13.72
CA ILE A 151 -4.80 -7.85 13.16
C ILE A 151 -5.71 -8.90 13.84
N ARG A 152 -5.23 -10.13 13.98
CA ARG A 152 -5.96 -11.21 14.65
C ARG A 152 -6.27 -10.88 16.12
N GLU A 153 -5.31 -10.30 16.83
CA GLU A 153 -5.49 -9.84 18.22
C GLU A 153 -6.54 -8.72 18.32
N THR A 154 -6.59 -7.83 17.33
CA THR A 154 -7.48 -6.67 17.34
C THR A 154 -8.90 -7.01 16.87
N TRP A 155 -9.04 -7.82 15.82
CA TRP A 155 -10.31 -8.03 15.11
C TRP A 155 -10.70 -9.50 14.89
N GLY A 156 -9.85 -10.45 15.22
CA GLY A 156 -10.10 -11.88 15.03
C GLY A 156 -9.63 -12.40 13.68
N SER A 157 -10.47 -13.16 12.98
CA SER A 157 -10.11 -13.79 11.71
C SER A 157 -9.90 -12.78 10.58
N ILE A 158 -9.08 -13.16 9.62
CA ILE A 158 -8.88 -12.44 8.37
C ILE A 158 -9.72 -13.15 7.30
N ASP A 159 -10.61 -12.40 6.65
CA ASP A 159 -11.60 -12.94 5.74
C ASP A 159 -11.26 -12.70 4.26
N GLY A 160 -10.34 -11.78 3.99
CA GLY A 160 -9.94 -11.47 2.63
C GLY A 160 -8.62 -10.72 2.50
N ILE A 161 -8.04 -10.80 1.32
CA ILE A 161 -6.80 -10.10 0.96
C ILE A 161 -7.01 -9.31 -0.32
N VAL A 162 -6.60 -8.04 -0.31
CA VAL A 162 -6.43 -7.21 -1.50
C VAL A 162 -4.95 -6.88 -1.66
N HIS A 163 -4.32 -7.44 -2.68
CA HIS A 163 -2.92 -7.20 -2.93
C HIS A 163 -2.70 -6.09 -3.96
N GLY A 164 -2.43 -4.87 -3.50
CA GLY A 164 -2.16 -3.69 -4.32
C GLY A 164 -0.71 -3.17 -4.20
N ALA A 165 0.15 -3.85 -3.44
CA ALA A 165 1.55 -3.44 -3.32
C ALA A 165 2.30 -3.61 -4.64
N GLY A 166 3.07 -2.59 -5.01
CA GLY A 166 3.88 -2.59 -6.21
C GLY A 166 4.70 -1.33 -6.34
N VAL A 167 5.67 -1.39 -7.22
CA VAL A 167 6.48 -0.24 -7.63
C VAL A 167 6.53 -0.18 -9.15
N LEU A 168 6.68 1.03 -9.69
CA LEU A 168 6.88 1.27 -11.11
C LEU A 168 8.36 1.59 -11.34
N ARG A 169 8.99 0.92 -12.29
CA ARG A 169 10.39 1.10 -12.69
C ARG A 169 10.51 1.01 -14.22
N ASP A 170 9.58 1.68 -14.91
CA ASP A 170 9.51 1.64 -16.36
C ASP A 170 10.80 2.15 -17.00
N LYS A 171 11.34 1.34 -17.91
CA LYS A 171 12.51 1.63 -18.71
C LYS A 171 12.35 1.01 -20.10
N SER A 172 13.18 1.46 -21.06
CA SER A 172 13.28 0.78 -22.34
C SER A 172 13.79 -0.65 -22.13
N ILE A 173 13.45 -1.56 -23.03
CA ILE A 173 13.91 -2.97 -22.96
C ILE A 173 15.44 -3.03 -22.89
N ALA A 174 16.13 -2.13 -23.62
CA ALA A 174 17.58 -2.07 -23.64
C ALA A 174 18.22 -1.69 -22.28
N ASP A 175 17.48 -0.94 -21.45
CA ASP A 175 17.92 -0.46 -20.14
C ASP A 175 17.38 -1.31 -18.97
N MET A 176 16.62 -2.36 -19.29
CA MET A 176 16.04 -3.26 -18.28
C MET A 176 17.11 -4.25 -17.80
N THR A 177 17.36 -4.27 -16.47
CA THR A 177 18.27 -5.21 -15.85
C THR A 177 17.53 -6.23 -15.00
N PRO A 178 18.13 -7.43 -14.72
CA PRO A 178 17.52 -8.41 -13.81
C PRO A 178 17.12 -7.82 -12.45
N ASP A 179 17.95 -6.96 -11.87
CA ASP A 179 17.67 -6.31 -10.58
C ASP A 179 16.42 -5.42 -10.65
N ARG A 180 16.23 -4.67 -11.73
CA ARG A 180 15.04 -3.85 -11.93
C ARG A 180 13.77 -4.69 -12.10
N VAL A 181 13.90 -5.82 -12.79
CA VAL A 181 12.80 -6.78 -12.88
C VAL A 181 12.47 -7.32 -11.49
N ALA A 182 13.49 -7.71 -10.71
CA ALA A 182 13.30 -8.21 -9.34
C ALA A 182 12.67 -7.15 -8.42
N GLU A 183 13.05 -5.87 -8.53
CA GLU A 183 12.43 -4.76 -7.77
C GLU A 183 10.91 -4.65 -8.01
N VAL A 184 10.45 -4.92 -9.24
CA VAL A 184 9.03 -4.84 -9.61
C VAL A 184 8.28 -6.14 -9.26
N PHE A 185 8.88 -7.29 -9.60
CA PHE A 185 8.28 -8.61 -9.37
C PHE A 185 8.25 -8.98 -7.88
N GLY A 186 9.28 -8.62 -7.12
CA GLY A 186 9.36 -8.93 -5.69
C GLY A 186 8.09 -8.53 -4.93
N PRO A 187 7.71 -7.25 -4.89
CA PRO A 187 6.50 -6.84 -4.18
C PRO A 187 5.21 -7.40 -4.78
N LYS A 188 5.13 -7.60 -6.10
CA LYS A 188 3.90 -8.04 -6.77
C LYS A 188 3.68 -9.55 -6.67
N VAL A 189 4.68 -10.33 -7.04
CA VAL A 189 4.56 -11.80 -7.10
C VAL A 189 5.03 -12.43 -5.80
N GLY A 190 6.25 -12.06 -5.34
CA GLY A 190 6.78 -12.54 -4.07
C GLY A 190 5.93 -12.10 -2.89
N GLY A 191 5.50 -10.84 -2.86
CA GLY A 191 4.64 -10.31 -1.81
C GLY A 191 3.27 -10.98 -1.74
N LEU A 192 2.68 -11.36 -2.89
CA LEU A 192 1.46 -12.17 -2.88
C LEU A 192 1.72 -13.55 -2.28
N GLY A 193 2.82 -14.21 -2.66
CA GLY A 193 3.21 -15.51 -2.10
C GLY A 193 3.34 -15.45 -0.58
N VAL A 194 4.05 -14.45 -0.06
CA VAL A 194 4.21 -14.21 1.39
C VAL A 194 2.87 -13.99 2.09
N LEU A 195 1.99 -13.16 1.52
CA LEU A 195 0.66 -12.92 2.10
C LEU A 195 -0.18 -14.19 2.16
N LEU A 196 -0.15 -15.02 1.12
CA LEU A 196 -0.88 -16.29 1.08
C LEU A 196 -0.30 -17.31 2.07
N GLU A 197 1.03 -17.37 2.23
CA GLU A 197 1.69 -18.24 3.20
C GLU A 197 1.34 -17.85 4.64
N ALA A 198 1.42 -16.57 4.96
CA ALA A 198 1.16 -16.05 6.31
C ALA A 198 -0.34 -16.12 6.72
N THR A 199 -1.25 -16.37 5.78
CA THR A 199 -2.70 -16.48 6.05
C THR A 199 -3.20 -17.92 6.08
N GLN A 200 -2.34 -18.92 5.88
CA GLN A 200 -2.68 -20.34 6.07
C GLN A 200 -2.73 -20.69 7.56
#